data_4af8a51ccdb51a7d69ab5a984ac65479
#
_entry.id   4af8a51ccdb51a7d69ab5a984ac65479
#
_cell.length_a   1.000
_cell.length_b   1.000
_cell.length_c   1.000
_cell.angle_alpha   90.00
_cell.angle_beta   90.00
_cell.angle_gamma   90.00
#
_symmetry.space_group_name_H-M   'P 1'
#
loop_
_entity.id
_entity.type
_entity.pdbx_description
1 polymer ?
#
loop_
_entity_poly.entity_id
_entity_poly.type
_entity_poly.pdbx_seq_one_letter_code
_entity_poly.pdbx_strand_id
1 'polypeptide(L)'
;MSNSQPYPYPDERTQGQGTGRLAGAPYGAEPPVTGQGHLSDDERAASIVAHLSAPAAAILSAGWVSFLGPLIVWFIYRNRSAAVRRAAAGAFNFNVAFSILYIVGWVLAFTLVGIPVALVLWAVIFLVAAWCHVKGALRSARGESYDYPFQIRILN
;
A
#
# COMPACT_ATOMS: atom_id res chain seq x y z
N MET A 1 69.14 7.76 -17.92
CA MET A 1 68.31 7.12 -18.94
C MET A 1 66.96 6.87 -18.29
N SER A 2 66.05 7.81 -18.50
CA SER A 2 64.68 7.77 -17.92
C SER A 2 63.75 7.10 -18.91
N ASN A 3 63.20 5.97 -18.54
CA ASN A 3 62.25 5.19 -19.38
C ASN A 3 60.84 5.55 -18.93
N SER A 4 60.29 6.61 -19.49
CA SER A 4 58.88 7.00 -19.30
C SER A 4 58.03 6.22 -20.30
N GLN A 5 57.40 5.16 -19.85
CA GLN A 5 56.35 4.46 -20.61
C GLN A 5 55.09 5.37 -20.64
N PRO A 6 54.53 5.71 -21.78
CA PRO A 6 53.26 6.42 -21.84
C PRO A 6 52.12 5.46 -21.47
N TYR A 7 51.28 5.87 -20.55
CA TYR A 7 50.02 5.19 -20.23
C TYR A 7 49.13 5.16 -21.49
N PRO A 8 48.58 3.98 -21.87
CA PRO A 8 47.64 3.96 -22.96
C PRO A 8 46.32 4.62 -22.55
N TYR A 9 45.90 5.63 -23.28
CA TYR A 9 44.57 6.21 -23.18
C TYR A 9 43.56 5.14 -23.55
N PRO A 10 42.44 4.99 -22.78
CA PRO A 10 41.35 4.11 -23.17
C PRO A 10 40.74 4.61 -24.48
N ASP A 11 40.60 3.70 -25.43
CA ASP A 11 39.99 3.95 -26.74
C ASP A 11 38.51 4.38 -26.55
N GLU A 12 38.18 5.57 -27.04
CA GLU A 12 36.82 6.15 -26.92
C GLU A 12 35.73 5.35 -27.67
N ARG A 13 36.09 4.30 -28.37
CA ARG A 13 35.15 3.49 -29.17
C ARG A 13 34.37 2.43 -28.40
N THR A 14 34.67 2.19 -27.11
CA THR A 14 33.95 1.21 -26.29
C THR A 14 32.96 1.85 -25.30
N GLN A 15 32.78 3.15 -25.29
CA GLN A 15 31.82 3.84 -24.43
C GLN A 15 30.42 4.06 -25.06
N GLY A 16 30.12 3.41 -26.16
CA GLY A 16 28.88 3.61 -26.94
C GLY A 16 27.72 2.67 -26.66
N GLN A 17 27.74 1.83 -25.61
CA GLN A 17 26.58 0.98 -25.32
C GLN A 17 26.33 0.91 -23.81
N GLY A 18 25.33 1.66 -23.32
CA GLY A 18 24.68 1.33 -22.09
C GLY A 18 24.56 2.39 -20.99
N THR A 19 24.59 3.68 -21.29
CA THR A 19 24.01 4.64 -20.34
C THR A 19 23.18 5.66 -21.11
N GLY A 20 21.92 5.35 -21.36
CA GLY A 20 20.90 6.32 -21.68
C GLY A 20 20.80 7.31 -20.49
N ARG A 21 21.67 8.32 -20.48
CA ARG A 21 21.57 9.44 -19.56
C ARG A 21 20.27 10.15 -19.91
N LEU A 22 19.25 9.96 -19.07
CA LEU A 22 18.07 10.82 -19.04
C LEU A 22 18.50 12.22 -18.62
N ALA A 23 19.02 13.00 -19.59
CA ALA A 23 19.24 14.42 -19.41
C ALA A 23 17.87 15.08 -19.30
N GLY A 24 17.51 15.54 -18.09
CA GLY A 24 16.31 16.37 -17.89
C GLY A 24 15.33 15.91 -16.82
N ALA A 25 15.60 14.90 -15.99
CA ALA A 25 14.76 14.63 -14.85
C ALA A 25 14.90 15.78 -13.82
N PRO A 26 13.80 16.45 -13.42
CA PRO A 26 13.85 17.46 -12.38
C PRO A 26 14.36 16.85 -11.09
N TYR A 27 15.22 17.58 -10.39
CA TYR A 27 15.79 17.22 -9.11
C TYR A 27 14.66 16.89 -8.13
N GLY A 28 14.53 15.64 -7.69
CA GLY A 28 13.42 15.16 -6.84
C GLY A 28 12.42 14.23 -7.50
N ALA A 29 12.53 13.95 -8.80
CA ALA A 29 11.78 12.85 -9.38
C ALA A 29 12.37 11.54 -8.86
N GLU A 30 11.61 10.84 -8.03
CA GLU A 30 11.91 9.44 -7.73
C GLU A 30 12.09 8.71 -9.06
N PRO A 31 13.16 7.89 -9.22
CA PRO A 31 13.33 7.13 -10.45
C PRO A 31 12.03 6.35 -10.71
N PRO A 32 11.55 6.30 -11.95
CA PRO A 32 10.40 5.48 -12.27
C PRO A 32 10.69 4.09 -11.73
N VAL A 33 9.79 3.57 -10.90
CA VAL A 33 9.87 2.22 -10.34
C VAL A 33 9.60 1.24 -11.50
N THR A 34 10.48 1.26 -12.48
CA THR A 34 10.57 0.29 -13.57
C THR A 34 11.34 -0.92 -13.05
N GLY A 35 10.71 -1.59 -12.15
CA GLY A 35 11.10 -2.85 -11.60
C GLY A 35 9.94 -3.29 -10.76
N GLN A 36 8.98 -3.99 -11.35
CA GLN A 36 8.22 -4.98 -10.61
C GLN A 36 9.26 -6.05 -10.20
N GLY A 37 10.13 -5.68 -9.23
CA GLY A 37 10.97 -6.61 -8.54
C GLY A 37 10.02 -7.67 -8.01
N HIS A 38 10.25 -8.90 -8.42
CA HIS A 38 9.46 -10.05 -7.97
C HIS A 38 9.42 -9.99 -6.45
N LEU A 39 8.24 -9.68 -5.87
CA LEU A 39 8.08 -9.65 -4.42
C LEU A 39 8.54 -11.01 -3.88
N SER A 40 9.34 -11.01 -2.83
CA SER A 40 9.65 -12.24 -2.13
C SER A 40 8.36 -12.89 -1.62
N ASP A 41 8.38 -14.18 -1.39
CA ASP A 41 7.20 -14.89 -0.87
C ASP A 41 6.79 -14.32 0.50
N ASP A 42 7.76 -13.91 1.32
CA ASP A 42 7.50 -13.26 2.61
C ASP A 42 6.83 -11.89 2.45
N GLU A 43 7.27 -11.07 1.50
CA GLU A 43 6.64 -9.77 1.22
C GLU A 43 5.23 -9.92 0.66
N ARG A 44 5.02 -10.95 -0.15
CA ARG A 44 3.71 -11.30 -0.69
C ARG A 44 2.77 -11.74 0.42
N ALA A 45 3.21 -12.65 1.29
CA ALA A 45 2.46 -13.10 2.46
C ALA A 45 2.14 -11.94 3.42
N ALA A 46 3.12 -11.09 3.72
CA ALA A 46 2.93 -9.93 4.58
C ALA A 46 1.95 -8.90 3.98
N SER A 47 1.96 -8.70 2.66
CA SER A 47 1.00 -7.84 1.96
C SER A 47 -0.43 -8.41 2.03
N ILE A 48 -0.60 -9.72 1.90
CA ILE A 48 -1.89 -10.39 2.10
C ILE A 48 -2.38 -10.17 3.53
N VAL A 49 -1.51 -10.38 4.53
CA VAL A 49 -1.82 -10.14 5.94
C VAL A 49 -2.22 -8.68 6.17
N ALA A 50 -1.55 -7.71 5.52
CA ALA A 50 -1.91 -6.30 5.62
C ALA A 50 -3.36 -6.04 5.18
N HIS A 51 -3.82 -6.68 4.12
CA HIS A 51 -5.20 -6.55 3.65
C HIS A 51 -6.21 -7.29 4.53
N LEU A 52 -5.88 -8.50 5.00
CA LEU A 52 -6.80 -9.34 5.78
C LEU A 52 -6.84 -8.99 7.26
N SER A 53 -5.85 -8.26 7.78
CA SER A 53 -5.81 -7.84 9.20
C SER A 53 -6.95 -6.88 9.57
N ALA A 54 -7.44 -6.07 8.61
CA ALA A 54 -8.56 -5.16 8.86
C ALA A 54 -9.88 -5.90 9.08
N PRO A 55 -10.34 -6.81 8.20
CA PRO A 55 -11.54 -7.59 8.47
C PRO A 55 -11.40 -8.48 9.72
N ALA A 56 -10.21 -9.03 9.98
CA ALA A 56 -9.96 -9.79 11.20
C ALA A 56 -10.15 -8.91 12.45
N ALA A 57 -9.55 -7.71 12.48
CA ALA A 57 -9.74 -6.75 13.56
C ALA A 57 -11.20 -6.29 13.67
N ALA A 58 -11.90 -6.10 12.55
CA ALA A 58 -13.31 -5.74 12.52
C ALA A 58 -14.20 -6.82 13.18
N ILE A 59 -13.97 -8.09 12.88
CA ILE A 59 -14.70 -9.21 13.48
C ILE A 59 -14.46 -9.26 15.00
N LEU A 60 -13.21 -9.13 15.42
CA LEU A 60 -12.84 -9.19 16.85
C LEU A 60 -13.35 -8.00 17.67
N SER A 61 -13.57 -6.85 17.04
CA SER A 61 -13.97 -5.60 17.69
C SER A 61 -15.36 -5.13 17.34
N ALA A 62 -16.16 -5.94 16.65
CA ALA A 62 -17.45 -5.51 16.08
C ALA A 62 -17.33 -4.22 15.23
N GLY A 63 -16.23 -4.08 14.48
CA GLY A 63 -15.95 -2.95 13.58
C GLY A 63 -15.21 -1.77 14.19
N TRP A 64 -15.12 -1.64 15.52
CA TRP A 64 -14.60 -0.45 16.19
C TRP A 64 -13.14 -0.11 15.91
N VAL A 65 -12.28 -1.12 15.80
CA VAL A 65 -10.83 -0.91 15.64
C VAL A 65 -10.26 -1.63 14.41
N SER A 66 -11.05 -1.70 13.35
CA SER A 66 -10.67 -2.36 12.09
C SER A 66 -9.36 -1.83 11.49
N PHE A 67 -9.04 -0.56 11.71
CA PHE A 67 -7.82 0.07 11.23
C PHE A 67 -6.55 -0.34 11.98
N LEU A 68 -6.67 -0.90 13.19
CA LEU A 68 -5.49 -1.29 13.99
C LEU A 68 -4.70 -2.44 13.37
N GLY A 69 -5.38 -3.39 12.72
CA GLY A 69 -4.71 -4.50 12.05
C GLY A 69 -3.68 -4.02 11.00
N PRO A 70 -4.10 -3.26 9.99
CA PRO A 70 -3.19 -2.69 9.00
C PRO A 70 -2.15 -1.74 9.62
N LEU A 71 -2.50 -0.99 10.67
CA LEU A 71 -1.57 -0.10 11.35
C LEU A 71 -0.39 -0.87 11.96
N ILE A 72 -0.66 -2.01 12.60
CA ILE A 72 0.38 -2.88 13.16
C ILE A 72 1.30 -3.39 12.06
N VAL A 73 0.74 -3.89 10.95
CA VAL A 73 1.53 -4.36 9.81
C VAL A 73 2.37 -3.22 9.23
N TRP A 74 1.81 -2.02 9.07
CA TRP A 74 2.55 -0.85 8.60
C TRP A 74 3.73 -0.52 9.52
N PHE A 75 3.52 -0.54 10.85
CA PHE A 75 4.58 -0.25 11.82
C PHE A 75 5.75 -1.24 11.73
N ILE A 76 5.46 -2.52 11.54
CA ILE A 76 6.47 -3.58 11.42
C ILE A 76 7.26 -3.43 10.11
N TYR A 77 6.61 -3.08 9.02
CA TYR A 77 7.21 -3.12 7.68
C TYR A 77 7.58 -1.75 7.10
N ARG A 78 7.30 -0.63 7.79
CA ARG A 78 7.53 0.73 7.25
C ARG A 78 8.95 0.99 6.73
N ASN A 79 9.95 0.35 7.34
CA ASN A 79 11.36 0.48 6.97
C ASN A 79 11.96 -0.80 6.34
N ARG A 80 11.14 -1.84 6.12
CA ARG A 80 11.61 -3.16 5.63
C ARG A 80 11.19 -3.46 4.21
N SER A 81 9.96 -3.10 3.83
CA SER A 81 9.42 -3.36 2.51
C SER A 81 8.49 -2.25 2.07
N ALA A 82 8.83 -1.59 0.96
CA ALA A 82 8.00 -0.54 0.37
C ALA A 82 6.66 -1.09 -0.15
N ALA A 83 6.62 -2.34 -0.60
CA ALA A 83 5.41 -2.98 -1.09
C ALA A 83 4.43 -3.26 0.05
N VAL A 84 4.89 -3.90 1.13
CA VAL A 84 4.08 -4.20 2.32
C VAL A 84 3.62 -2.91 3.00
N ARG A 85 4.53 -1.91 3.12
CA ARG A 85 4.19 -0.59 3.67
C ARG A 85 3.02 0.05 2.92
N ARG A 86 3.08 0.08 1.58
CA ARG A 86 2.00 0.65 0.74
C ARG A 86 0.69 -0.12 0.89
N ALA A 87 0.74 -1.46 0.90
CA ALA A 87 -0.44 -2.29 1.10
C ALA A 87 -1.11 -2.00 2.46
N ALA A 88 -0.31 -1.94 3.53
CA ALA A 88 -0.78 -1.66 4.87
C ALA A 88 -1.29 -0.22 5.04
N ALA A 89 -0.58 0.78 4.45
CA ALA A 89 -1.03 2.17 4.45
C ALA A 89 -2.37 2.34 3.72
N GLY A 90 -2.53 1.72 2.55
CA GLY A 90 -3.78 1.74 1.80
C GLY A 90 -4.93 1.12 2.58
N ALA A 91 -4.73 -0.06 3.17
CA ALA A 91 -5.73 -0.72 4.02
C ALA A 91 -6.10 0.12 5.24
N PHE A 92 -5.13 0.73 5.92
CA PHE A 92 -5.36 1.64 7.05
C PHE A 92 -6.18 2.86 6.63
N ASN A 93 -5.74 3.58 5.59
CA ASN A 93 -6.36 4.80 5.10
C ASN A 93 -7.82 4.59 4.69
N PHE A 94 -8.09 3.45 4.04
CA PHE A 94 -9.44 3.03 3.68
C PHE A 94 -10.30 2.77 4.94
N ASN A 95 -9.78 2.01 5.91
CA ASN A 95 -10.52 1.69 7.13
C ASN A 95 -10.81 2.93 7.98
N VAL A 96 -9.90 3.92 8.03
CA VAL A 96 -10.18 5.19 8.72
C VAL A 96 -11.35 5.91 8.06
N ALA A 97 -11.40 5.99 6.73
CA ALA A 97 -12.53 6.60 6.02
C ALA A 97 -13.84 5.87 6.33
N PHE A 98 -13.83 4.55 6.33
CA PHE A 98 -15.01 3.73 6.65
C PHE A 98 -15.40 3.77 8.13
N SER A 99 -14.44 3.97 9.05
CA SER A 99 -14.73 4.17 10.47
C SER A 99 -15.55 5.45 10.73
N ILE A 100 -15.31 6.50 9.95
CA ILE A 100 -16.12 7.72 10.03
C ILE A 100 -17.58 7.41 9.63
N LEU A 101 -17.79 6.68 8.53
CA LEU A 101 -19.14 6.28 8.11
C LEU A 101 -19.80 5.34 9.13
N TYR A 102 -19.01 4.46 9.77
CA TYR A 102 -19.49 3.58 10.83
C TYR A 102 -20.01 4.38 12.04
N ILE A 103 -19.29 5.44 12.45
CA ILE A 103 -19.71 6.37 13.53
C ILE A 103 -20.99 7.10 13.13
N VAL A 104 -21.10 7.55 11.88
CA VAL A 104 -22.34 8.18 11.38
C VAL A 104 -23.53 7.21 11.49
N GLY A 105 -23.31 5.92 11.19
CA GLY A 105 -24.32 4.89 11.41
C GLY A 105 -24.77 4.80 12.87
N TRP A 106 -23.85 4.89 13.83
CA TRP A 106 -24.19 4.91 15.26
C TRP A 106 -25.00 6.15 15.64
N VAL A 107 -24.61 7.34 15.15
CA VAL A 107 -25.39 8.58 15.39
C VAL A 107 -26.80 8.44 14.86
N LEU A 108 -27.00 7.86 13.68
CA LEU A 108 -28.33 7.57 13.14
C LEU A 108 -29.10 6.55 13.99
N ALA A 109 -28.43 5.52 14.47
CA ALA A 109 -29.04 4.46 15.28
C ALA A 109 -29.54 4.95 16.65
N PHE A 110 -29.00 6.04 17.20
CA PHE A 110 -29.53 6.69 18.40
C PHE A 110 -30.88 7.40 18.15
N THR A 111 -31.30 7.56 16.90
CA THR A 111 -32.63 8.05 16.55
C THR A 111 -33.50 6.86 16.11
N LEU A 112 -34.71 6.75 16.65
CA LEU A 112 -35.60 5.64 16.31
C LEU A 112 -35.86 5.52 14.79
N VAL A 113 -35.99 6.66 14.13
CA VAL A 113 -36.23 6.75 12.68
C VAL A 113 -34.95 6.42 11.89
N GLY A 114 -33.77 6.66 12.45
CA GLY A 114 -32.49 6.41 11.80
C GLY A 114 -32.03 4.95 11.83
N ILE A 115 -32.62 4.08 12.67
CA ILE A 115 -32.22 2.68 12.78
C ILE A 115 -32.22 1.94 11.44
N PRO A 116 -33.30 1.98 10.63
CA PRO A 116 -33.30 1.29 9.33
C PRO A 116 -32.19 1.78 8.39
N VAL A 117 -31.93 3.10 8.40
CA VAL A 117 -30.87 3.71 7.58
C VAL A 117 -29.49 3.27 8.07
N ALA A 118 -29.26 3.24 9.38
CA ALA A 118 -28.00 2.77 9.97
C ALA A 118 -27.72 1.31 9.62
N LEU A 119 -28.72 0.44 9.67
CA LEU A 119 -28.56 -0.98 9.31
C LEU A 119 -28.18 -1.14 7.85
N VAL A 120 -28.82 -0.41 6.92
CA VAL A 120 -28.45 -0.43 5.50
C VAL A 120 -27.03 0.12 5.31
N LEU A 121 -26.66 1.22 5.97
CA LEU A 121 -25.34 1.81 5.88
C LEU A 121 -24.26 0.83 6.36
N TRP A 122 -24.44 0.15 7.50
CA TRP A 122 -23.50 -0.83 8.01
C TRP A 122 -23.37 -2.06 7.11
N ALA A 123 -24.49 -2.54 6.54
CA ALA A 123 -24.44 -3.63 5.56
C ALA A 123 -23.62 -3.24 4.33
N VAL A 124 -23.80 -2.03 3.79
CA VAL A 124 -23.04 -1.52 2.64
C VAL A 124 -21.55 -1.39 3.02
N ILE A 125 -21.24 -0.78 4.17
CA ILE A 125 -19.86 -0.65 4.67
C ILE A 125 -19.20 -2.03 4.74
N PHE A 126 -19.85 -3.00 5.35
CA PHE A 126 -19.30 -4.34 5.52
C PHE A 126 -19.05 -5.05 4.17
N LEU A 127 -20.02 -5.01 3.25
CA LEU A 127 -19.90 -5.64 1.94
C LEU A 127 -18.80 -5.01 1.09
N VAL A 128 -18.75 -3.67 1.05
CA VAL A 128 -17.72 -2.94 0.29
C VAL A 128 -16.34 -3.17 0.90
N ALA A 129 -16.22 -3.10 2.23
CA ALA A 129 -14.96 -3.35 2.91
C ALA A 129 -14.47 -4.79 2.67
N ALA A 130 -15.32 -5.80 2.84
CA ALA A 130 -14.98 -7.19 2.59
C ALA A 130 -14.50 -7.39 1.15
N TRP A 131 -15.22 -6.85 0.16
CA TRP A 131 -14.84 -6.92 -1.25
C TRP A 131 -13.48 -6.28 -1.52
N CYS A 132 -13.25 -5.07 -1.03
CA CYS A 132 -12.00 -4.34 -1.25
C CYS A 132 -10.80 -5.07 -0.61
N HIS A 133 -10.95 -5.58 0.61
CA HIS A 133 -9.88 -6.31 1.30
C HIS A 133 -9.57 -7.65 0.62
N VAL A 134 -10.57 -8.42 0.22
CA VAL A 134 -10.38 -9.66 -0.54
C VAL A 134 -9.70 -9.38 -1.88
N LYS A 135 -10.14 -8.35 -2.60
CA LYS A 135 -9.53 -7.95 -3.87
C LYS A 135 -8.08 -7.51 -3.68
N GLY A 136 -7.77 -6.77 -2.62
CA GLY A 136 -6.42 -6.38 -2.25
C GLY A 136 -5.53 -7.59 -1.97
N ALA A 137 -6.00 -8.53 -1.16
CA ALA A 137 -5.29 -9.76 -0.84
C ALA A 137 -5.03 -10.62 -2.09
N LEU A 138 -6.02 -10.77 -2.97
CA LEU A 138 -5.85 -11.51 -4.23
C LEU A 138 -4.86 -10.86 -5.18
N ARG A 139 -4.81 -9.51 -5.25
CA ARG A 139 -3.79 -8.81 -6.03
C ARG A 139 -2.39 -8.99 -5.44
N SER A 140 -2.27 -8.85 -4.13
CA SER A 140 -1.00 -9.11 -3.43
C SER A 140 -0.50 -10.53 -3.64
N ALA A 141 -1.40 -11.53 -3.68
CA ALA A 141 -1.04 -12.91 -4.00
C ALA A 141 -0.46 -13.08 -5.41
N ARG A 142 -0.80 -12.19 -6.35
CA ARG A 142 -0.21 -12.13 -7.69
C ARG A 142 1.02 -11.24 -7.80
N GLY A 143 1.46 -10.65 -6.69
CA GLY A 143 2.56 -9.68 -6.68
C GLY A 143 2.18 -8.29 -7.19
N GLU A 144 0.89 -8.00 -7.31
CA GLU A 144 0.36 -6.73 -7.80
C GLU A 144 0.06 -5.78 -6.63
N SER A 145 0.22 -4.47 -6.84
CA SER A 145 -0.25 -3.46 -5.90
C SER A 145 -1.77 -3.27 -6.00
N TYR A 146 -2.39 -2.87 -4.90
CA TYR A 146 -3.80 -2.53 -4.85
C TYR A 146 -4.03 -1.16 -4.23
N ASP A 147 -4.69 -0.27 -4.98
CA ASP A 147 -5.13 1.03 -4.50
C ASP A 147 -6.60 0.95 -4.09
N TYR A 148 -6.86 1.29 -2.83
CA TYR A 148 -8.21 1.31 -2.30
C TYR A 148 -8.99 2.52 -2.83
N PRO A 149 -10.26 2.35 -3.21
CA PRO A 149 -11.15 3.48 -3.49
C PRO A 149 -11.50 4.21 -2.18
N PHE A 150 -11.82 5.49 -2.27
CA PHE A 150 -12.36 6.29 -1.14
C PHE A 150 -11.48 6.33 0.12
N GLN A 151 -10.17 6.24 -0.02
CA GLN A 151 -9.25 6.31 1.11
C GLN A 151 -8.92 7.76 1.49
N ILE A 152 -8.81 8.02 2.79
CA ILE A 152 -8.22 9.25 3.32
C ILE A 152 -6.74 8.99 3.52
N ARG A 153 -5.87 9.62 2.74
CA ARG A 153 -4.41 9.39 2.79
C ARG A 153 -3.81 10.03 4.04
N ILE A 154 -3.64 9.24 5.08
CA ILE A 154 -2.96 9.60 6.34
C ILE A 154 -1.57 8.97 6.39
N LEU A 155 -1.47 7.72 6.00
CA LEU A 155 -0.20 6.98 5.90
C LEU A 155 0.23 6.81 4.44
N ASN A 156 1.57 6.76 4.23
CA ASN A 156 2.23 6.51 2.95
C ASN A 156 3.15 5.28 3.00
#